data_35db0161f8d323adb4457b51aeb7465a
#
_entry.id   35db0161f8d323adb4457b51aeb7465a
#
_cell.length_a   1.000
_cell.length_b   1.000
_cell.length_c   1.000
_cell.angle_alpha   90.00
_cell.angle_beta   90.00
_cell.angle_gamma   90.00
#
_symmetry.space_group_name_H-M   'P 1'
#
loop_
_entity.id
_entity.type
_entity.pdbx_description
1 polymer ?
#
loop_
_entity_poly.entity_id
_entity_poly.type
_entity_poly.pdbx_seq_one_letter_code
_entity_poly.pdbx_strand_id
1 'polypeptide(L)'
;MRINAGVWRSRLLKFPDVQGLRPTPERVRITVFNWLGQDMTGKICLDLFAGTGAFGFEALSRKAKNVTMIENSREAYNALVQNQTMLKAENCQILNLDALLFLANNTVKFDVIFCDPPYKKGWLDKILPMLNQHLSHDGVLYVEAEFEIKSDATWQVVKQKKAGNVFYHLIKCNQ
;
A
#
# COMPACT_ATOMS: atom_id res chain seq x y z
N MET A 1 6.03 -13.99 -5.93
CA MET A 1 6.77 -12.85 -5.33
C MET A 1 7.26 -13.24 -3.95
N ARG A 2 8.41 -12.70 -3.46
CA ARG A 2 8.94 -13.01 -2.12
C ARG A 2 8.77 -11.84 -1.16
N ILE A 3 8.52 -12.13 0.12
CA ILE A 3 8.61 -11.19 1.22
C ILE A 3 10.09 -10.93 1.53
N ASN A 4 10.48 -9.64 1.67
CA ASN A 4 11.89 -9.24 1.75
C ASN A 4 12.47 -9.33 3.16
N ALA A 5 11.69 -9.03 4.19
CA ALA A 5 12.17 -8.99 5.57
C ALA A 5 11.06 -9.36 6.59
N GLY A 6 11.44 -9.37 7.87
CA GLY A 6 10.54 -9.65 8.99
C GLY A 6 10.32 -11.13 9.23
N VAL A 7 9.23 -11.44 9.93
CA VAL A 7 8.92 -12.81 10.41
C VAL A 7 8.63 -13.79 9.28
N TRP A 8 8.23 -13.31 8.11
CA TRP A 8 7.97 -14.15 6.93
C TRP A 8 9.00 -13.96 5.82
N ARG A 9 10.20 -13.48 6.15
CA ARG A 9 11.26 -13.29 5.17
C ARG A 9 11.43 -14.54 4.28
N SER A 10 11.57 -14.29 2.96
CA SER A 10 11.74 -15.32 1.91
C SER A 10 10.50 -16.17 1.61
N ARG A 11 9.41 -16.03 2.33
CA ARG A 11 8.14 -16.71 2.00
C ARG A 11 7.62 -16.23 0.65
N LEU A 12 7.09 -17.15 -0.12
CA LEU A 12 6.49 -16.88 -1.43
C LEU A 12 5.03 -16.52 -1.30
N LEU A 13 4.64 -15.39 -1.85
CA LEU A 13 3.24 -15.04 -2.08
C LEU A 13 2.82 -15.54 -3.46
N LYS A 14 1.67 -16.20 -3.51
CA LYS A 14 1.00 -16.61 -4.75
C LYS A 14 0.06 -15.48 -5.20
N PHE A 15 -0.04 -15.27 -6.49
CA PHE A 15 -0.99 -14.35 -7.10
C PHE A 15 -1.34 -14.86 -8.51
N PRO A 16 -2.55 -14.58 -9.00
CA PRO A 16 -2.98 -15.02 -10.31
C PRO A 16 -2.26 -14.22 -11.41
N ASP A 17 -2.11 -14.83 -12.58
CA ASP A 17 -1.68 -14.13 -13.80
C ASP A 17 -2.89 -13.42 -14.42
N VAL A 18 -3.24 -12.28 -13.86
CA VAL A 18 -4.36 -11.44 -14.31
C VAL A 18 -3.80 -10.22 -15.03
N GLN A 19 -4.42 -9.89 -16.16
CA GLN A 19 -4.03 -8.71 -16.94
C GLN A 19 -4.08 -7.44 -16.08
N GLY A 20 -2.96 -6.74 -16.01
CA GLY A 20 -2.82 -5.51 -15.22
C GLY A 20 -2.33 -5.72 -13.78
N LEU A 21 -2.28 -6.94 -13.29
CA LEU A 21 -1.72 -7.26 -11.98
C LEU A 21 -0.21 -7.49 -12.11
N ARG A 22 0.60 -6.46 -11.83
CA ARG A 22 2.06 -6.56 -11.80
C ARG A 22 2.55 -6.39 -10.36
N PRO A 23 3.36 -7.32 -9.84
CA PRO A 23 3.97 -7.13 -8.54
C PRO A 23 4.93 -5.94 -8.59
N THR A 24 4.84 -5.07 -7.60
CA THR A 24 5.81 -3.99 -7.42
C THR A 24 7.24 -4.56 -7.35
N PRO A 25 8.19 -4.03 -8.14
CA PRO A 25 9.55 -4.53 -8.15
C PRO A 25 10.18 -4.58 -6.76
N GLU A 26 10.94 -5.62 -6.49
CA GLU A 26 11.58 -5.82 -5.18
C GLU A 26 12.41 -4.63 -4.72
N ARG A 27 13.19 -4.04 -5.63
CA ARG A 27 14.01 -2.85 -5.34
C ARG A 27 13.19 -1.64 -4.89
N VAL A 28 11.97 -1.48 -5.42
CA VAL A 28 11.05 -0.40 -5.02
C VAL A 28 10.56 -0.67 -3.60
N ARG A 29 10.08 -1.87 -3.31
CA ARG A 29 9.63 -2.27 -1.97
C ARG A 29 10.73 -2.09 -0.91
N ILE A 30 11.97 -2.53 -1.20
CA ILE A 30 13.12 -2.32 -0.32
C ILE A 30 13.32 -0.82 -0.06
N THR A 31 13.28 0.01 -1.10
CA THR A 31 13.45 1.46 -0.95
C THR A 31 12.36 2.06 -0.08
N VAL A 32 11.08 1.68 -0.30
CA VAL A 32 9.93 2.19 0.45
C VAL A 32 10.05 1.85 1.94
N PHE A 33 10.35 0.60 2.28
CA PHE A 33 10.52 0.21 3.68
C PHE A 33 11.77 0.80 4.34
N ASN A 34 12.83 1.11 3.56
CA ASN A 34 13.94 1.91 4.06
C ASN A 34 13.51 3.34 4.42
N TRP A 35 12.63 3.94 3.63
CA TRP A 35 12.08 5.26 3.94
C TRP A 35 11.16 5.26 5.15
N LEU A 36 10.38 4.18 5.34
CA LEU A 36 9.47 3.99 6.47
C LEU A 36 10.16 3.57 7.79
N GLY A 37 11.46 3.24 7.75
CA GLY A 37 12.25 2.88 8.92
C GLY A 37 12.36 1.39 9.21
N GLN A 38 12.03 0.51 8.26
CA GLN A 38 12.19 -0.97 8.33
C GLN A 38 11.30 -1.68 9.36
N ASP A 39 11.11 -1.13 10.56
CA ASP A 39 10.28 -1.67 11.63
C ASP A 39 8.91 -0.99 11.60
N MET A 40 7.86 -1.80 11.46
CA MET A 40 6.48 -1.34 11.41
C MET A 40 5.72 -1.58 12.72
N THR A 41 6.44 -1.91 13.80
CA THR A 41 5.82 -2.22 15.11
C THR A 41 4.87 -1.11 15.56
N GLY A 42 3.64 -1.51 15.89
CA GLY A 42 2.58 -0.61 16.34
C GLY A 42 1.83 0.14 15.25
N LYS A 43 2.31 0.13 14.01
CA LYS A 43 1.71 0.87 12.90
C LYS A 43 0.42 0.20 12.41
N ILE A 44 -0.60 1.01 12.16
CA ILE A 44 -1.85 0.63 11.49
C ILE A 44 -1.72 1.06 10.03
N CYS A 45 -1.79 0.09 9.10
CA CYS A 45 -1.51 0.33 7.69
C CYS A 45 -2.73 0.04 6.81
N LEU A 46 -2.84 0.76 5.71
CA LEU A 46 -3.79 0.52 4.62
C LEU A 46 -3.03 0.23 3.33
N ASP A 47 -3.35 -0.85 2.65
CA ASP A 47 -2.95 -1.15 1.27
C ASP A 47 -4.19 -0.98 0.38
N LEU A 48 -4.33 0.22 -0.21
CA LEU A 48 -5.59 0.67 -0.83
C LEU A 48 -5.84 0.02 -2.21
N PHE A 49 -4.80 -0.48 -2.86
CA PHE A 49 -4.85 -1.23 -4.11
C PHE A 49 -3.95 -2.46 -3.98
N ALA A 50 -4.38 -3.41 -3.15
CA ALA A 50 -3.50 -4.44 -2.63
C ALA A 50 -2.89 -5.37 -3.70
N GLY A 51 -3.63 -5.64 -4.78
CA GLY A 51 -3.14 -6.44 -5.88
C GLY A 51 -2.55 -7.77 -5.42
N THR A 52 -1.23 -7.90 -5.48
CA THR A 52 -0.50 -9.09 -5.02
C THR A 52 -0.30 -9.16 -3.50
N GLY A 53 -0.66 -8.12 -2.76
CA GLY A 53 -0.39 -7.97 -1.33
C GLY A 53 1.06 -7.61 -1.00
N ALA A 54 1.79 -7.06 -1.97
CA ALA A 54 3.22 -6.79 -1.85
C ALA A 54 3.59 -5.91 -0.67
N PHE A 55 2.86 -4.82 -0.46
CA PHE A 55 3.08 -3.89 0.64
C PHE A 55 2.42 -4.35 1.93
N GLY A 56 1.18 -4.81 1.86
CA GLY A 56 0.42 -5.21 3.05
C GLY A 56 1.07 -6.37 3.79
N PHE A 57 1.43 -7.47 3.10
CA PHE A 57 2.10 -8.60 3.74
C PHE A 57 3.54 -8.28 4.16
N GLU A 58 4.26 -7.43 3.43
CA GLU A 58 5.57 -6.96 3.85
C GLU A 58 5.48 -6.15 5.16
N ALA A 59 4.48 -5.24 5.29
CA ALA A 59 4.25 -4.46 6.51
C ALA A 59 3.93 -5.36 7.71
N LEU A 60 3.05 -6.37 7.54
CA LEU A 60 2.75 -7.36 8.56
C LEU A 60 3.98 -8.17 8.95
N SER A 61 4.76 -8.61 7.96
CA SER A 61 6.02 -9.33 8.21
C SER A 61 6.99 -8.51 9.06
N ARG A 62 6.95 -7.19 8.93
CA ARG A 62 7.74 -6.21 9.70
C ARG A 62 7.05 -5.74 10.97
N LYS A 63 6.07 -6.52 11.48
CA LYS A 63 5.38 -6.34 12.75
C LYS A 63 4.38 -5.17 12.79
N ALA A 64 3.79 -4.77 11.66
CA ALA A 64 2.66 -3.86 11.70
C ALA A 64 1.58 -4.41 12.64
N LYS A 65 0.96 -3.52 13.42
CA LYS A 65 -0.08 -3.88 14.40
C LYS A 65 -1.33 -4.41 13.70
N ASN A 66 -1.70 -3.78 12.59
CA ASN A 66 -2.83 -4.20 11.76
C ASN A 66 -2.63 -3.70 10.33
N VAL A 67 -3.11 -4.47 9.35
CA VAL A 67 -3.14 -4.07 7.95
C VAL A 67 -4.50 -4.34 7.36
N THR A 68 -5.09 -3.31 6.74
CA THR A 68 -6.28 -3.45 5.90
C THR A 68 -5.86 -3.43 4.44
N MET A 69 -6.30 -4.40 3.66
CA MET A 69 -6.03 -4.53 2.23
C MET A 69 -7.33 -4.42 1.44
N ILE A 70 -7.38 -3.54 0.45
CA ILE A 70 -8.52 -3.35 -0.42
C ILE A 70 -8.18 -3.84 -1.82
N GLU A 71 -9.01 -4.71 -2.36
CA GLU A 71 -8.82 -5.27 -3.71
C GLU A 71 -10.17 -5.47 -4.41
N ASN A 72 -10.31 -4.85 -5.57
CA ASN A 72 -11.57 -4.90 -6.34
C ASN A 72 -11.69 -6.18 -7.18
N SER A 73 -10.58 -6.72 -7.68
CA SER A 73 -10.57 -7.97 -8.44
C SER A 73 -10.85 -9.16 -7.53
N ARG A 74 -11.91 -9.91 -7.84
CA ARG A 74 -12.27 -11.12 -7.08
C ARG A 74 -11.17 -12.18 -7.11
N GLU A 75 -10.46 -12.32 -8.22
CA GLU A 75 -9.38 -13.30 -8.37
C GLU A 75 -8.17 -12.92 -7.50
N ALA A 76 -7.75 -11.64 -7.54
CA ALA A 76 -6.67 -11.14 -6.70
C ALA A 76 -7.04 -11.21 -5.22
N TYR A 77 -8.28 -10.83 -4.85
CA TYR A 77 -8.79 -10.98 -3.49
C TYR A 77 -8.69 -12.42 -2.99
N ASN A 78 -9.11 -13.41 -3.78
CA ASN A 78 -9.04 -14.81 -3.39
C ASN A 78 -7.59 -15.26 -3.15
N ALA A 79 -6.64 -14.78 -3.97
CA ALA A 79 -5.22 -15.07 -3.78
C ALA A 79 -4.66 -14.41 -2.51
N LEU A 80 -5.09 -13.18 -2.18
CA LEU A 80 -4.74 -12.52 -0.92
C LEU A 80 -5.23 -13.32 0.29
N VAL A 81 -6.47 -13.81 0.27
CA VAL A 81 -7.03 -14.65 1.35
C VAL A 81 -6.27 -15.97 1.50
N GLN A 82 -5.87 -16.61 0.39
CA GLN A 82 -5.04 -17.81 0.43
C GLN A 82 -3.66 -17.53 1.05
N ASN A 83 -3.02 -16.42 0.69
CA ASN A 83 -1.75 -16.00 1.28
C ASN A 83 -1.90 -15.68 2.76
N GLN A 84 -2.98 -15.00 3.17
CA GLN A 84 -3.30 -14.72 4.57
C GLN A 84 -3.37 -16.02 5.39
N THR A 85 -4.09 -17.02 4.90
CA THR A 85 -4.22 -18.34 5.55
C THR A 85 -2.87 -19.05 5.63
N MET A 86 -2.10 -19.09 4.51
CA MET A 86 -0.78 -19.73 4.44
C MET A 86 0.22 -19.11 5.41
N LEU A 87 0.18 -17.79 5.56
CA LEU A 87 1.07 -17.03 6.47
C LEU A 87 0.56 -17.02 7.92
N LYS A 88 -0.69 -17.45 8.17
CA LYS A 88 -1.38 -17.29 9.46
C LYS A 88 -1.40 -15.82 9.91
N ALA A 89 -1.73 -14.92 8.97
CA ALA A 89 -1.73 -13.48 9.19
C ALA A 89 -3.03 -13.05 9.90
N GLU A 90 -3.06 -13.12 11.23
CA GLU A 90 -4.25 -12.83 12.04
C GLU A 90 -4.60 -11.33 12.06
N ASN A 91 -3.59 -10.45 12.04
CA ASN A 91 -3.76 -8.99 12.08
C ASN A 91 -3.95 -8.39 10.69
N CYS A 92 -4.68 -9.07 9.81
CA CYS A 92 -4.89 -8.70 8.43
C CYS A 92 -6.38 -8.73 8.10
N GLN A 93 -6.93 -7.61 7.67
CA GLN A 93 -8.27 -7.53 7.11
C GLN A 93 -8.17 -7.36 5.59
N ILE A 94 -8.80 -8.23 4.83
CA ILE A 94 -8.83 -8.15 3.37
C ILE A 94 -10.27 -7.97 2.93
N LEU A 95 -10.54 -6.93 2.13
CA LEU A 95 -11.87 -6.57 1.67
C LEU A 95 -11.92 -6.58 0.14
N ASN A 96 -12.89 -7.30 -0.43
CA ASN A 96 -13.17 -7.23 -1.86
C ASN A 96 -14.11 -6.06 -2.12
N LEU A 97 -13.53 -4.88 -2.33
CA LEU A 97 -14.27 -3.63 -2.41
C LEU A 97 -13.55 -2.63 -3.33
N ASP A 98 -14.30 -1.70 -3.88
CA ASP A 98 -13.75 -0.54 -4.58
C ASP A 98 -13.09 0.45 -3.62
N ALA A 99 -11.94 1.02 -4.02
CA ALA A 99 -11.15 1.90 -3.17
C ALA A 99 -11.90 3.18 -2.78
N LEU A 100 -12.67 3.80 -3.69
CA LEU A 100 -13.47 5.00 -3.39
C LEU A 100 -14.60 4.68 -2.43
N LEU A 101 -15.27 3.55 -2.63
CA LEU A 101 -16.33 3.09 -1.75
C LEU A 101 -15.80 2.80 -0.34
N PHE A 102 -14.61 2.21 -0.24
CA PHE A 102 -13.95 2.02 1.06
C PHE A 102 -13.66 3.36 1.73
N LEU A 103 -13.00 4.29 1.04
CA LEU A 103 -12.66 5.60 1.60
C LEU A 103 -13.90 6.40 2.02
N ALA A 104 -14.99 6.34 1.26
CA ALA A 104 -16.22 7.04 1.61
C ALA A 104 -16.87 6.56 2.91
N ASN A 105 -16.64 5.31 3.32
CA ASN A 105 -17.27 4.69 4.50
C ASN A 105 -16.30 4.41 5.65
N ASN A 106 -15.00 4.60 5.44
CA ASN A 106 -13.99 4.30 6.47
C ASN A 106 -13.83 5.47 7.44
N THR A 107 -13.76 5.14 8.73
CA THR A 107 -13.49 6.10 9.81
C THR A 107 -12.14 5.87 10.50
N VAL A 108 -11.45 4.79 10.16
CA VAL A 108 -10.15 4.44 10.75
C VAL A 108 -9.06 5.34 10.21
N LYS A 109 -8.16 5.77 11.07
CA LYS A 109 -6.93 6.50 10.71
C LYS A 109 -5.76 5.52 10.58
N PHE A 110 -4.90 5.76 9.61
CA PHE A 110 -3.74 4.92 9.31
C PHE A 110 -2.44 5.68 9.50
N ASP A 111 -1.43 5.00 10.02
CA ASP A 111 -0.08 5.54 10.15
C ASP A 111 0.67 5.46 8.81
N VAL A 112 0.34 4.48 7.98
CA VAL A 112 0.89 4.34 6.64
C VAL A 112 -0.23 3.91 5.69
N ILE A 113 -0.36 4.64 4.59
CA ILE A 113 -1.21 4.26 3.47
C ILE A 113 -0.33 3.96 2.27
N PHE A 114 -0.47 2.77 1.69
CA PHE A 114 0.11 2.40 0.41
C PHE A 114 -0.95 2.63 -0.68
N CYS A 115 -0.60 3.44 -1.69
CA CYS A 115 -1.49 3.83 -2.77
C CYS A 115 -0.76 3.66 -4.12
N ASP A 116 -0.97 2.52 -4.75
CA ASP A 116 -0.46 2.17 -6.08
C ASP A 116 -1.64 1.87 -7.02
N PRO A 117 -2.37 2.91 -7.47
CA PRO A 117 -3.56 2.71 -8.28
C PRO A 117 -3.21 2.26 -9.70
N PRO A 118 -4.13 1.59 -10.42
CA PRO A 118 -3.95 1.25 -11.83
C PRO A 118 -3.69 2.50 -12.68
N TYR A 119 -2.65 2.45 -13.53
CA TYR A 119 -2.25 3.57 -14.39
C TYR A 119 -3.32 3.96 -15.42
N LYS A 120 -3.22 5.18 -15.95
CA LYS A 120 -4.06 5.72 -17.05
C LYS A 120 -5.55 5.81 -16.76
N LYS A 121 -5.96 5.85 -15.49
CA LYS A 121 -7.37 5.89 -15.10
C LYS A 121 -7.76 7.13 -14.28
N GLY A 122 -6.86 8.11 -14.12
CA GLY A 122 -7.13 9.32 -13.35
C GLY A 122 -7.51 9.06 -11.88
N TRP A 123 -6.99 7.98 -11.30
CA TRP A 123 -7.30 7.60 -9.91
C TRP A 123 -6.79 8.62 -8.91
N LEU A 124 -5.56 9.12 -9.10
CA LEU A 124 -4.93 10.02 -8.13
C LEU A 124 -5.70 11.31 -7.94
N ASP A 125 -6.26 11.89 -9.01
CA ASP A 125 -7.08 13.11 -8.94
C ASP A 125 -8.32 12.92 -8.07
N LYS A 126 -8.85 11.69 -8.00
CA LYS A 126 -10.04 11.35 -7.23
C LYS A 126 -9.72 11.02 -5.77
N ILE A 127 -8.63 10.29 -5.52
CA ILE A 127 -8.34 9.72 -4.20
C ILE A 127 -7.44 10.60 -3.33
N LEU A 128 -6.47 11.32 -3.89
CA LEU A 128 -5.57 12.18 -3.11
C LEU A 128 -6.33 13.18 -2.23
N PRO A 129 -7.39 13.86 -2.71
CA PRO A 129 -8.17 14.77 -1.87
C PRO A 129 -8.86 14.09 -0.69
N MET A 130 -9.11 12.76 -0.78
CA MET A 130 -9.77 12.01 0.27
C MET A 130 -8.78 11.44 1.31
N LEU A 131 -7.53 11.19 0.92
CA LEU A 131 -6.58 10.44 1.73
C LEU A 131 -6.09 11.18 2.98
N ASN A 132 -6.06 12.52 2.96
CA ASN A 132 -5.62 13.30 4.10
C ASN A 132 -6.44 13.04 5.37
N GLN A 133 -7.78 12.90 5.22
CA GLN A 133 -8.66 12.60 6.34
C GLN A 133 -8.49 11.19 6.92
N HIS A 134 -7.81 10.28 6.21
CA HIS A 134 -7.56 8.90 6.65
C HIS A 134 -6.15 8.68 7.22
N LEU A 135 -5.29 9.69 7.22
CA LEU A 135 -3.98 9.63 7.89
C LEU A 135 -4.11 9.97 9.37
N SER A 136 -3.34 9.28 10.21
CA SER A 136 -3.08 9.71 11.59
C SER A 136 -2.22 10.98 11.59
N HIS A 137 -2.08 11.65 12.74
CA HIS A 137 -1.37 12.93 12.86
C HIS A 137 0.03 12.90 12.21
N ASP A 138 0.83 11.86 12.47
CA ASP A 138 2.16 11.68 11.88
C ASP A 138 2.16 10.67 10.71
N GLY A 139 0.99 10.40 10.17
CA GLY A 139 0.80 9.42 9.10
C GLY A 139 1.51 9.82 7.82
N VAL A 140 1.91 8.81 7.04
CA VAL A 140 2.57 8.99 5.75
C VAL A 140 1.82 8.24 4.66
N LEU A 141 1.83 8.82 3.47
CA LEU A 141 1.27 8.21 2.27
C LEU A 141 2.41 7.85 1.31
N TYR A 142 2.53 6.58 1.00
CA TYR A 142 3.28 6.12 -0.15
C TYR A 142 2.38 6.15 -1.38
N VAL A 143 2.83 6.75 -2.47
CA VAL A 143 2.05 6.85 -3.70
C VAL A 143 2.91 6.61 -4.94
N GLU A 144 2.41 5.77 -5.87
CA GLU A 144 2.96 5.60 -7.21
C GLU A 144 2.14 6.42 -8.22
N ALA A 145 2.86 7.07 -9.16
CA ALA A 145 2.25 7.90 -10.20
C ALA A 145 3.03 7.82 -11.50
N GLU A 146 2.36 8.10 -12.63
CA GLU A 146 3.00 8.24 -13.94
C GLU A 146 3.67 9.62 -14.13
N PHE A 147 3.50 10.50 -13.16
CA PHE A 147 4.04 11.86 -13.14
C PHE A 147 4.64 12.20 -11.77
N GLU A 148 5.49 13.21 -11.75
CA GLU A 148 6.07 13.71 -10.51
C GLU A 148 5.04 14.50 -9.70
N ILE A 149 4.78 14.05 -8.46
CA ILE A 149 3.96 14.79 -7.50
C ILE A 149 4.85 15.86 -6.85
N LYS A 150 4.38 17.11 -6.86
CA LYS A 150 5.03 18.23 -6.18
C LYS A 150 4.32 18.56 -4.89
N SER A 151 5.06 19.13 -3.95
CA SER A 151 4.45 19.68 -2.72
C SER A 151 3.49 20.81 -3.06
N ASP A 152 2.37 20.85 -2.37
CA ASP A 152 1.33 21.87 -2.51
C ASP A 152 0.80 22.33 -1.13
N ALA A 153 -0.36 22.95 -1.07
CA ALA A 153 -0.96 23.40 0.19
C ALA A 153 -1.38 22.24 1.12
N THR A 154 -1.66 21.06 0.57
CA THR A 154 -2.13 19.89 1.32
C THR A 154 -1.02 18.89 1.60
N TRP A 155 -0.13 18.68 0.62
CA TRP A 155 0.85 17.60 0.65
C TRP A 155 2.28 18.11 0.61
N GLN A 156 3.12 17.57 1.48
CA GLN A 156 4.57 17.74 1.47
C GLN A 156 5.23 16.46 0.94
N VAL A 157 5.99 16.56 -0.14
CA VAL A 157 6.83 15.46 -0.63
C VAL A 157 8.07 15.34 0.24
N VAL A 158 8.17 14.21 0.97
CA VAL A 158 9.29 13.93 1.89
C VAL A 158 10.41 13.18 1.19
N LYS A 159 10.05 12.21 0.35
CA LYS A 159 10.98 11.40 -0.46
C LYS A 159 10.37 11.15 -1.81
N GLN A 160 11.23 11.07 -2.84
CA GLN A 160 10.81 10.62 -4.15
C GLN A 160 11.92 9.91 -4.90
N LYS A 161 11.54 9.01 -5.78
CA LYS A 161 12.41 8.33 -6.76
C LYS A 161 11.62 7.99 -8.01
N LYS A 162 12.36 7.63 -9.06
CA LYS A 162 11.82 7.13 -10.32
C LYS A 162 12.33 5.73 -10.62
N ALA A 163 11.47 4.86 -11.10
CA ALA A 163 11.81 3.52 -11.57
C ALA A 163 11.11 3.28 -12.92
N GLY A 164 11.89 3.29 -14.01
CA GLY A 164 11.30 3.28 -15.35
C GLY A 164 10.46 4.53 -15.61
N ASN A 165 9.20 4.34 -15.97
CA ASN A 165 8.24 5.43 -16.20
C ASN A 165 7.39 5.78 -14.98
N VAL A 166 7.65 5.16 -13.83
CA VAL A 166 6.88 5.35 -12.60
C VAL A 166 7.66 6.18 -11.61
N PHE A 167 7.00 7.21 -11.08
CA PHE A 167 7.48 7.97 -9.94
C PHE A 167 6.83 7.40 -8.68
N TYR A 168 7.61 7.24 -7.63
CA TYR A 168 7.09 6.83 -6.33
C TYR A 168 7.56 7.78 -5.25
N HIS A 169 6.64 8.12 -4.38
CA HIS A 169 6.78 9.21 -3.42
C HIS A 169 6.39 8.75 -2.02
N LEU A 170 7.03 9.32 -1.02
CA LEU A 170 6.54 9.35 0.34
C LEU A 170 6.12 10.79 0.64
N ILE A 171 4.86 11.00 0.95
CA ILE A 171 4.30 12.32 1.21
C ILE A 171 3.61 12.35 2.57
N LYS A 172 3.52 13.54 3.14
CA LYS A 172 2.82 13.84 4.40
C LYS A 172 1.79 14.92 4.17
N CYS A 173 0.75 14.94 5.01
CA CYS A 173 -0.15 16.07 5.07
C CYS A 173 0.57 17.27 5.69
N ASN A 174 0.39 18.47 5.12
CA ASN A 174 0.80 19.72 5.77
C ASN A 174 -0.09 19.93 7.00
N GLN A 175 0.53 20.25 8.12
CA GLN A 175 -0.15 20.60 9.38
C GLN A 175 -0.52 22.06 9.40
#